data_1c863fc85a72a6e63692c765b78c64c3
#
_entry.id   1c863fc85a72a6e63692c765b78c64c3
#
_cell.length_a   1.000
_cell.length_b   1.000
_cell.length_c   1.000
_cell.angle_alpha   90.00
_cell.angle_beta   90.00
_cell.angle_gamma   90.00
#
_symmetry.space_group_name_H-M   'P 1'
#
loop_
_entity.id
_entity.type
_entity.pdbx_description
1 polymer ?
#
loop_
_entity_poly.entity_id
_entity_poly.type
_entity_poly.pdbx_seq_one_letter_code
_entity_poly.pdbx_strand_id
1 'polypeptide(L)'
;MATYFGAGAILEFPSGEFLFNNTISLPDNFILRGQGADSTILKMDLGGSGHGISIEGTTNNADTSKLLLPSAKDATQIIVWDASTLLAGDWLQLKQYDIDWVTSSWAEKETGQIVQIDSLVGDTIWLKSPLRMDYDTARTAYYQKINPRKNVGVECLKIRRIDDTAPQQSCNISFKYAVNCWVKGIESENCTFSHVRAERSSNLYVTQSYFHHGFDYGGGGRAYGVVLQFATGECLVENNIFEHLRHSMLLQAGANGNVFAYNYSFDPFWSSIPNNSAGDMVLHGNYVYANLFEQNICQNIVIDDSHGPNGPHNTFFRNRGEGFGIFFSASNSPNQNFLGNEITNTSFPYSFVNYTIQGLSHKNPISFKTIMSFSKSS
;
A
#
# COMPACT_ATOMS: atom_id res chain seq x y z
N MET A 1 -18.99 -6.13 -11.70
CA MET A 1 -17.53 -6.09 -11.49
C MET A 1 -16.73 -7.11 -12.33
N ALA A 2 -17.34 -8.08 -12.96
CA ALA A 2 -16.64 -9.06 -13.83
C ALA A 2 -16.14 -8.49 -15.18
N THR A 3 -16.34 -7.24 -15.43
CA THR A 3 -16.01 -6.57 -16.73
C THR A 3 -14.64 -5.91 -16.76
N TYR A 4 -13.88 -5.94 -15.66
CA TYR A 4 -12.61 -5.22 -15.57
C TYR A 4 -11.43 -5.93 -16.23
N PHE A 5 -11.49 -7.24 -16.39
CA PHE A 5 -10.32 -8.00 -16.82
C PHE A 5 -10.74 -8.91 -17.97
N GLY A 6 -10.16 -8.66 -19.12
CA GLY A 6 -10.44 -9.43 -20.34
C GLY A 6 -10.29 -10.93 -20.08
N ALA A 7 -10.94 -11.74 -20.90
CA ALA A 7 -10.96 -13.19 -20.78
C ALA A 7 -9.53 -13.76 -20.82
N GLY A 8 -8.98 -14.05 -19.65
CA GLY A 8 -7.70 -14.71 -19.45
C GLY A 8 -7.87 -16.20 -19.14
N ALA A 9 -6.78 -16.94 -19.09
CA ALA A 9 -6.79 -18.32 -18.66
C ALA A 9 -7.15 -18.42 -17.17
N ILE A 10 -8.02 -19.33 -16.81
CA ILE A 10 -8.37 -19.64 -15.41
C ILE A 10 -7.80 -21.02 -15.09
N LEU A 11 -6.93 -21.06 -14.07
CA LEU A 11 -6.56 -22.32 -13.43
C LEU A 11 -7.42 -22.49 -12.18
N GLU A 12 -8.32 -23.42 -12.22
CA GLU A 12 -9.20 -23.73 -11.10
C GLU A 12 -8.69 -24.95 -10.34
N PHE A 13 -8.39 -24.75 -9.05
CA PHE A 13 -8.04 -25.83 -8.14
C PHE A 13 -9.32 -26.43 -7.55
N PRO A 14 -9.44 -27.77 -7.55
CA PRO A 14 -10.55 -28.44 -6.88
C PRO A 14 -10.44 -28.29 -5.36
N SER A 15 -11.45 -28.77 -4.66
CA SER A 15 -11.37 -28.90 -3.19
C SER A 15 -10.25 -29.85 -2.81
N GLY A 16 -9.50 -29.48 -1.77
CA GLY A 16 -8.37 -30.26 -1.26
C GLY A 16 -7.22 -29.38 -0.75
N GLU A 17 -6.21 -30.04 -0.23
CA GLU A 17 -4.96 -29.41 0.22
C GLU A 17 -3.84 -29.72 -0.77
N PHE A 18 -3.10 -28.71 -1.18
CA PHE A 18 -2.04 -28.80 -2.18
C PHE A 18 -0.74 -28.23 -1.60
N LEU A 19 0.31 -29.05 -1.55
CA LEU A 19 1.62 -28.63 -1.03
C LEU A 19 2.50 -28.05 -2.14
N PHE A 20 3.05 -26.87 -1.87
CA PHE A 20 4.00 -26.17 -2.76
C PHE A 20 5.30 -25.88 -2.00
N ASN A 21 6.42 -26.30 -2.58
CA ASN A 21 7.76 -26.05 -2.07
C ASN A 21 8.50 -25.01 -2.92
N ASN A 22 7.80 -24.38 -3.85
CA ASN A 22 8.32 -23.32 -4.72
C ASN A 22 7.27 -22.23 -4.92
N THR A 23 7.74 -21.01 -5.19
CA THR A 23 6.90 -19.89 -5.57
C THR A 23 6.04 -20.20 -6.79
N ILE A 24 4.76 -19.88 -6.72
CA ILE A 24 3.85 -19.93 -7.89
C ILE A 24 3.95 -18.58 -8.61
N SER A 25 4.53 -18.56 -9.81
CA SER A 25 4.60 -17.35 -10.64
C SER A 25 3.45 -17.31 -11.64
N LEU A 26 2.67 -16.23 -11.65
CA LEU A 26 1.49 -16.12 -12.51
C LEU A 26 1.79 -15.22 -13.73
N PRO A 27 1.42 -15.67 -14.95
CA PRO A 27 1.58 -14.90 -16.17
C PRO A 27 0.47 -13.84 -16.34
N ASP A 28 0.57 -13.00 -17.38
CA ASP A 28 -0.46 -12.03 -17.76
C ASP A 28 -1.79 -12.70 -18.09
N ASN A 29 -2.89 -11.98 -17.83
CA ASN A 29 -4.25 -12.39 -18.14
C ASN A 29 -4.58 -13.78 -17.57
N PHE A 30 -4.28 -13.99 -16.30
CA PHE A 30 -4.40 -15.29 -15.64
C PHE A 30 -5.12 -15.19 -14.29
N ILE A 31 -6.02 -16.11 -14.04
CA ILE A 31 -6.73 -16.21 -12.76
C ILE A 31 -6.39 -17.54 -12.11
N LEU A 32 -5.88 -17.49 -10.89
CA LEU A 32 -5.73 -18.64 -10.00
C LEU A 32 -6.94 -18.65 -9.06
N ARG A 33 -7.78 -19.66 -9.16
CA ARG A 33 -9.03 -19.75 -8.42
C ARG A 33 -9.16 -21.08 -7.70
N GLY A 34 -9.68 -21.05 -6.48
CA GLY A 34 -10.15 -22.22 -5.74
C GLY A 34 -11.67 -22.26 -5.67
N GLN A 35 -12.18 -23.21 -4.91
CA GLN A 35 -13.63 -23.41 -4.69
C GLN A 35 -14.12 -22.84 -3.35
N GLY A 36 -13.35 -21.97 -2.74
CA GLY A 36 -13.60 -21.33 -1.47
C GLY A 36 -12.43 -21.53 -0.50
N ALA A 37 -12.26 -20.61 0.43
CA ALA A 37 -11.17 -20.65 1.39
C ALA A 37 -11.23 -21.88 2.32
N ASP A 38 -12.42 -22.36 2.61
CA ASP A 38 -12.64 -23.58 3.41
C ASP A 38 -12.44 -24.87 2.61
N SER A 39 -12.37 -24.77 1.28
CA SER A 39 -12.38 -25.92 0.39
C SER A 39 -11.06 -26.16 -0.34
N THR A 40 -10.41 -25.08 -0.79
CA THR A 40 -9.13 -25.18 -1.53
C THR A 40 -8.03 -24.53 -0.70
N ILE A 41 -7.05 -25.31 -0.27
CA ILE A 41 -5.96 -24.85 0.60
C ILE A 41 -4.62 -25.05 -0.09
N LEU A 42 -3.91 -23.96 -0.38
CA LEU A 42 -2.54 -24.00 -0.87
C LEU A 42 -1.58 -23.91 0.33
N LYS A 43 -0.94 -24.99 0.67
CA LYS A 43 0.09 -25.07 1.71
C LYS A 43 1.44 -24.68 1.12
N MET A 44 2.08 -23.65 1.67
CA MET A 44 3.36 -23.14 1.20
C MET A 44 4.45 -23.49 2.21
N ASP A 45 5.39 -24.33 1.81
CA ASP A 45 6.61 -24.67 2.56
C ASP A 45 7.83 -24.19 1.79
N LEU A 46 8.24 -22.95 2.05
CA LEU A 46 9.26 -22.23 1.28
C LEU A 46 10.53 -21.95 2.10
N GLY A 47 10.65 -22.56 3.28
CA GLY A 47 11.79 -22.33 4.18
C GLY A 47 11.87 -20.90 4.72
N GLY A 48 10.74 -20.17 4.76
CA GLY A 48 10.64 -18.80 5.28
C GLY A 48 11.21 -17.71 4.36
N SER A 49 11.59 -18.01 3.12
CA SER A 49 12.30 -17.05 2.26
C SER A 49 11.66 -16.79 0.89
N GLY A 50 10.86 -17.67 0.35
CA GLY A 50 10.18 -17.49 -0.92
C GLY A 50 8.84 -16.75 -0.80
N HIS A 51 8.40 -16.06 -1.84
CA HIS A 51 7.00 -15.61 -1.97
C HIS A 51 6.10 -16.81 -2.28
N GLY A 52 4.91 -16.84 -1.70
CA GLY A 52 3.94 -17.91 -2.02
C GLY A 52 3.49 -17.79 -3.47
N ILE A 53 2.89 -16.66 -3.82
CA ILE A 53 2.46 -16.31 -5.18
C ILE A 53 3.19 -15.04 -5.60
N SER A 54 3.81 -15.07 -6.80
CA SER A 54 4.53 -13.93 -7.38
C SER A 54 3.86 -13.47 -8.68
N ILE A 55 3.57 -12.16 -8.74
CA ILE A 55 2.95 -11.47 -9.87
C ILE A 55 3.86 -10.29 -10.20
N GLU A 56 4.90 -10.56 -11.01
CA GLU A 56 5.98 -9.62 -11.21
C GLU A 56 6.21 -9.30 -12.69
N GLY A 57 6.14 -8.01 -13.00
CA GLY A 57 6.60 -7.43 -14.24
C GLY A 57 8.07 -7.06 -14.18
N THR A 58 8.52 -6.30 -15.15
CA THR A 58 9.92 -5.89 -15.28
C THR A 58 10.03 -4.41 -15.62
N THR A 59 11.22 -3.88 -15.58
CA THR A 59 11.57 -2.55 -16.07
C THR A 59 12.82 -2.65 -16.94
N ASN A 60 12.97 -1.73 -17.85
CA ASN A 60 14.19 -1.57 -18.62
C ASN A 60 14.86 -0.24 -18.25
N ASN A 61 16.05 -0.31 -17.72
CA ASN A 61 16.78 0.90 -17.33
C ASN A 61 17.21 1.77 -18.52
N ALA A 62 17.21 1.25 -19.74
CA ALA A 62 17.48 2.00 -20.94
C ALA A 62 16.28 2.87 -21.39
N ASP A 63 15.06 2.51 -21.02
CA ASP A 63 13.84 3.25 -21.40
C ASP A 63 13.50 4.32 -20.35
N THR A 64 14.34 5.36 -20.30
CA THR A 64 14.19 6.48 -19.38
C THR A 64 14.41 7.80 -20.10
N SER A 65 13.67 8.83 -19.76
CA SER A 65 13.96 10.20 -20.19
C SER A 65 13.60 11.22 -19.12
N LYS A 66 14.37 12.31 -19.04
CA LYS A 66 14.09 13.41 -18.12
C LYS A 66 12.87 14.20 -18.58
N LEU A 67 12.18 14.83 -17.64
CA LEU A 67 11.23 15.87 -17.98
C LEU A 67 11.97 17.09 -18.55
N LEU A 68 11.44 17.63 -19.65
CA LEU A 68 11.95 18.85 -20.27
C LEU A 68 11.48 20.09 -19.51
N LEU A 69 10.24 20.06 -18.99
CA LEU A 69 9.64 21.14 -18.23
C LEU A 69 9.11 20.62 -16.89
N PRO A 70 9.09 21.44 -15.82
CA PRO A 70 8.42 21.09 -14.59
C PRO A 70 6.93 20.84 -14.82
N SER A 71 6.34 19.93 -14.05
CA SER A 71 4.91 19.64 -14.14
C SER A 71 4.30 19.75 -12.75
N ALA A 72 3.28 20.59 -12.62
CA ALA A 72 2.62 20.84 -11.34
C ALA A 72 1.70 19.68 -10.95
N LYS A 73 1.43 19.54 -9.65
CA LYS A 73 0.34 18.73 -9.14
C LYS A 73 -0.96 19.05 -9.90
N ASP A 74 -1.77 18.02 -10.10
CA ASP A 74 -3.04 18.04 -10.85
C ASP A 74 -2.87 18.19 -12.39
N ALA A 75 -1.65 18.32 -12.92
CA ALA A 75 -1.42 18.26 -14.36
C ALA A 75 -1.73 16.86 -14.90
N THR A 76 -2.29 16.82 -16.10
CA THR A 76 -2.60 15.59 -16.84
C THR A 76 -1.66 15.38 -18.02
N GLN A 77 -0.61 16.17 -18.14
CA GLN A 77 0.42 16.03 -19.17
C GLN A 77 1.81 16.29 -18.61
N ILE A 78 2.80 15.68 -19.24
CA ILE A 78 4.22 15.93 -19.03
C ILE A 78 4.90 16.15 -20.38
N ILE A 79 5.99 16.92 -20.41
CA ILE A 79 6.85 17.09 -21.58
C ILE A 79 8.23 16.53 -21.23
N VAL A 80 8.74 15.66 -22.07
CA VAL A 80 10.00 14.94 -21.83
C VAL A 80 11.05 15.26 -22.90
N TRP A 81 12.28 14.88 -22.72
CA TRP A 81 13.34 15.07 -23.72
C TRP A 81 13.23 14.08 -24.87
N ASP A 82 12.73 12.90 -24.64
CA ASP A 82 12.59 11.86 -25.65
C ASP A 82 11.44 10.92 -25.27
N ALA A 83 10.45 10.83 -26.11
CA ALA A 83 9.31 9.90 -26.01
C ALA A 83 9.28 8.89 -27.17
N SER A 84 10.33 8.80 -27.99
CA SER A 84 10.34 8.03 -29.25
C SER A 84 10.09 6.53 -29.07
N THR A 85 10.36 5.98 -27.88
CA THR A 85 10.14 4.55 -27.56
C THR A 85 8.80 4.28 -26.90
N LEU A 86 7.99 5.30 -26.66
CA LEU A 86 6.73 5.20 -25.93
C LEU A 86 5.53 5.09 -26.88
N LEU A 87 4.51 4.40 -26.40
CA LEU A 87 3.22 4.22 -27.06
C LEU A 87 2.08 4.54 -26.09
N ALA A 88 0.93 4.92 -26.64
CA ALA A 88 -0.31 5.01 -25.87
C ALA A 88 -0.60 3.65 -25.20
N GLY A 89 -0.98 3.69 -23.93
CA GLY A 89 -1.20 2.50 -23.12
C GLY A 89 0.02 2.00 -22.34
N ASP A 90 1.23 2.49 -22.63
CA ASP A 90 2.42 2.19 -21.86
C ASP A 90 2.31 2.71 -20.43
N TRP A 91 3.05 2.09 -19.51
CA TRP A 91 3.12 2.45 -18.12
C TRP A 91 4.48 3.03 -17.78
N LEU A 92 4.46 4.10 -17.01
CA LEU A 92 5.66 4.82 -16.56
C LEU A 92 5.70 4.88 -15.05
N GLN A 93 6.89 4.77 -14.48
CA GLN A 93 7.19 5.25 -13.14
C GLN A 93 7.82 6.63 -13.25
N LEU A 94 7.13 7.66 -12.77
CA LEU A 94 7.68 9.00 -12.62
C LEU A 94 8.49 9.06 -11.33
N LYS A 95 9.67 9.65 -11.39
CA LYS A 95 10.63 9.77 -10.30
C LYS A 95 11.29 11.14 -10.29
N GLN A 96 11.80 11.53 -9.13
CA GLN A 96 12.70 12.68 -9.00
C GLN A 96 13.63 12.48 -7.81
N TYR A 97 14.61 13.37 -7.64
CA TYR A 97 15.47 13.37 -6.46
C TYR A 97 14.64 13.59 -5.19
N ASP A 98 14.76 12.67 -4.22
CA ASP A 98 13.95 12.62 -3.02
C ASP A 98 14.76 12.36 -1.72
N ILE A 99 16.09 12.34 -1.79
CA ILE A 99 16.95 11.99 -0.64
C ILE A 99 16.76 12.94 0.54
N ASP A 100 16.29 14.17 0.32
CA ASP A 100 15.94 15.13 1.36
C ASP A 100 14.54 14.89 1.97
N TRP A 101 13.73 14.02 1.37
CA TRP A 101 12.40 13.64 1.83
C TRP A 101 12.34 12.28 2.51
N VAL A 102 13.32 11.42 2.22
CA VAL A 102 13.41 10.08 2.76
C VAL A 102 14.64 9.95 3.66
N THR A 103 14.60 9.05 4.62
CA THR A 103 15.73 8.83 5.54
C THR A 103 16.33 7.45 5.43
N SER A 104 15.61 6.53 4.81
CA SER A 104 16.05 5.15 4.63
C SER A 104 16.62 4.95 3.23
N SER A 105 17.85 4.47 3.13
CA SER A 105 18.50 4.23 1.83
C SER A 105 17.73 3.28 0.90
N TRP A 106 16.98 2.34 1.47
CA TRP A 106 16.13 1.43 0.70
C TRP A 106 14.91 2.11 0.04
N ALA A 107 14.55 3.32 0.48
CA ALA A 107 13.43 4.11 -0.05
C ALA A 107 13.86 5.24 -0.99
N GLU A 108 15.17 5.45 -1.18
CA GLU A 108 15.68 6.47 -2.09
C GLU A 108 15.23 6.23 -3.53
N LYS A 109 14.79 7.29 -4.21
CA LYS A 109 14.27 7.28 -5.58
C LYS A 109 12.95 6.48 -5.73
N GLU A 110 12.23 6.29 -4.64
CA GLU A 110 10.94 5.61 -4.66
C GLU A 110 9.76 6.57 -4.48
N THR A 111 10.02 7.85 -4.19
CA THR A 111 8.98 8.88 -4.19
C THR A 111 8.64 9.27 -5.62
N GLY A 112 7.39 9.00 -6.01
CA GLY A 112 6.95 9.23 -7.38
C GLY A 112 5.57 8.66 -7.61
N GLN A 113 5.22 8.38 -8.87
CA GLN A 113 3.89 7.91 -9.26
C GLN A 113 3.98 6.91 -10.40
N ILE A 114 3.16 5.86 -10.35
CA ILE A 114 2.94 4.96 -11.48
C ILE A 114 1.78 5.52 -12.30
N VAL A 115 2.00 5.78 -13.58
CA VAL A 115 1.02 6.40 -14.47
C VAL A 115 0.91 5.65 -15.79
N GLN A 116 -0.28 5.68 -16.40
CA GLN A 116 -0.48 5.14 -17.74
C GLN A 116 -0.56 6.28 -18.76
N ILE A 117 0.08 6.08 -19.91
CA ILE A 117 -0.04 7.00 -21.05
C ILE A 117 -1.43 6.87 -21.67
N ASP A 118 -2.15 7.96 -21.77
CA ASP A 118 -3.40 8.04 -22.51
C ASP A 118 -3.12 8.24 -24.01
N SER A 119 -2.33 9.25 -24.32
CA SER A 119 -1.93 9.61 -25.69
C SER A 119 -0.59 10.36 -25.67
N LEU A 120 0.06 10.49 -26.82
CA LEU A 120 1.28 11.27 -26.97
C LEU A 120 1.37 11.89 -28.37
N VAL A 121 1.96 13.09 -28.44
CA VAL A 121 2.28 13.79 -29.69
C VAL A 121 3.67 14.43 -29.54
N GLY A 122 4.62 13.95 -30.34
CA GLY A 122 6.03 14.29 -30.14
C GLY A 122 6.46 13.90 -28.72
N ASP A 123 7.10 14.81 -28.01
CA ASP A 123 7.58 14.60 -26.65
C ASP A 123 6.58 15.03 -25.56
N THR A 124 5.34 15.36 -25.94
CA THR A 124 4.25 15.64 -25.00
C THR A 124 3.44 14.38 -24.76
N ILE A 125 3.35 13.98 -23.49
CA ILE A 125 2.67 12.77 -23.03
C ILE A 125 1.45 13.17 -22.20
N TRP A 126 0.25 12.73 -22.58
CA TRP A 126 -0.96 12.86 -21.76
C TRP A 126 -1.13 11.60 -20.91
N LEU A 127 -1.50 11.82 -19.66
CA LEU A 127 -1.62 10.79 -18.62
C LEU A 127 -3.10 10.48 -18.36
N LYS A 128 -3.42 9.23 -18.09
CA LYS A 128 -4.79 8.84 -17.70
C LYS A 128 -5.19 9.37 -16.33
N SER A 129 -4.22 9.54 -15.44
CA SER A 129 -4.45 10.07 -14.10
C SER A 129 -3.64 11.35 -13.88
N PRO A 130 -4.17 12.34 -13.15
CA PRO A 130 -3.43 13.55 -12.84
C PRO A 130 -2.24 13.27 -11.92
N LEU A 131 -1.25 14.14 -11.97
CA LEU A 131 -0.10 14.12 -11.05
C LEU A 131 -0.55 14.44 -9.62
N ARG A 132 -0.08 13.69 -8.63
CA ARG A 132 -0.40 13.90 -7.21
C ARG A 132 0.61 14.77 -6.47
N MET A 133 1.70 15.12 -7.14
CA MET A 133 2.75 15.99 -6.63
C MET A 133 3.38 16.79 -7.77
N ASP A 134 4.15 17.81 -7.42
CA ASP A 134 4.97 18.55 -8.38
C ASP A 134 6.19 17.72 -8.79
N TYR A 135 6.50 17.74 -10.07
CA TYR A 135 7.76 17.19 -10.62
C TYR A 135 8.62 18.32 -11.13
N ASP A 136 9.77 18.53 -10.48
CA ASP A 136 10.67 19.63 -10.75
C ASP A 136 11.91 19.17 -11.52
N THR A 137 12.23 19.84 -12.61
CA THR A 137 13.44 19.57 -13.37
C THR A 137 14.71 19.85 -12.58
N ALA A 138 14.67 20.78 -11.60
CA ALA A 138 15.77 21.00 -10.66
C ALA A 138 16.04 19.78 -9.76
N ARG A 139 15.02 18.95 -9.54
CA ARG A 139 15.11 17.64 -8.86
C ARG A 139 15.41 16.49 -9.82
N THR A 140 15.82 16.79 -11.03
CA THR A 140 16.09 15.77 -12.05
C THR A 140 14.90 14.81 -12.24
N ALA A 141 13.68 15.37 -12.40
CA ALA A 141 12.50 14.58 -12.65
C ALA A 141 12.63 13.80 -13.97
N TYR A 142 12.26 12.53 -13.96
CA TYR A 142 12.36 11.63 -15.12
C TYR A 142 11.28 10.54 -15.05
N TYR A 143 11.01 9.93 -16.20
CA TYR A 143 10.26 8.69 -16.23
C TYR A 143 11.17 7.47 -16.46
N GLN A 144 10.70 6.34 -16.01
CA GLN A 144 11.20 5.01 -16.36
C GLN A 144 10.04 4.18 -16.87
N LYS A 145 10.15 3.64 -18.09
CA LYS A 145 9.15 2.73 -18.63
C LYS A 145 9.15 1.42 -17.86
N ILE A 146 7.97 0.94 -17.51
CA ILE A 146 7.78 -0.36 -16.89
C ILE A 146 7.03 -1.29 -17.85
N ASN A 147 7.35 -2.58 -17.79
CA ASN A 147 6.65 -3.65 -18.50
C ASN A 147 5.86 -4.44 -17.44
N PRO A 148 4.66 -3.99 -17.10
CA PRO A 148 3.96 -4.53 -15.95
C PRO A 148 3.40 -5.91 -16.22
N ARG A 149 3.35 -6.75 -15.19
CA ARG A 149 2.44 -7.89 -15.13
C ARG A 149 1.01 -7.37 -15.01
N LYS A 150 0.07 -7.90 -15.81
CA LYS A 150 -1.26 -7.30 -15.91
C LYS A 150 -2.40 -8.32 -15.94
N ASN A 151 -3.55 -7.90 -15.39
CA ASN A 151 -4.80 -8.65 -15.43
C ASN A 151 -4.68 -10.03 -14.77
N VAL A 152 -4.09 -10.08 -13.57
CA VAL A 152 -3.87 -11.33 -12.81
C VAL A 152 -4.72 -11.31 -11.55
N GLY A 153 -5.43 -12.41 -11.31
CA GLY A 153 -6.29 -12.59 -10.15
C GLY A 153 -5.93 -13.79 -9.30
N VAL A 154 -6.12 -13.65 -7.97
CA VAL A 154 -6.08 -14.77 -7.01
C VAL A 154 -7.41 -14.76 -6.26
N GLU A 155 -8.17 -15.85 -6.36
CA GLU A 155 -9.56 -15.86 -5.91
C GLU A 155 -9.96 -17.13 -5.16
N CYS A 156 -10.83 -16.97 -4.15
CA CYS A 156 -11.63 -18.05 -3.56
C CYS A 156 -10.79 -19.25 -3.10
N LEU A 157 -9.70 -19.04 -2.38
CA LEU A 157 -8.83 -20.09 -1.86
C LEU A 157 -8.20 -19.67 -0.54
N LYS A 158 -7.61 -20.62 0.17
CA LYS A 158 -6.77 -20.37 1.33
C LYS A 158 -5.30 -20.53 0.97
N ILE A 159 -4.49 -19.58 1.39
CA ILE A 159 -3.03 -19.68 1.41
C ILE A 159 -2.61 -19.89 2.87
N ARG A 160 -2.03 -21.03 3.17
CA ARG A 160 -1.46 -21.34 4.49
C ARG A 160 0.04 -21.53 4.37
N ARG A 161 0.83 -20.62 4.95
CA ARG A 161 2.25 -20.89 5.11
C ARG A 161 2.48 -21.87 6.26
N ILE A 162 3.39 -22.80 6.03
CA ILE A 162 3.75 -23.81 7.03
C ILE A 162 5.26 -23.88 7.28
N ASP A 163 6.01 -22.88 6.83
CA ASP A 163 7.46 -22.76 6.99
C ASP A 163 7.90 -22.71 8.47
N ASP A 164 7.02 -22.29 9.36
CA ASP A 164 7.25 -22.12 10.81
C ASP A 164 8.50 -21.28 11.13
N THR A 165 8.86 -20.35 10.28
CA THR A 165 10.03 -19.48 10.42
C THR A 165 9.88 -18.23 9.54
N ALA A 166 10.55 -17.14 9.91
CA ALA A 166 10.54 -15.89 9.16
C ALA A 166 11.95 -15.26 9.07
N PRO A 167 12.94 -15.95 8.47
CA PRO A 167 14.31 -15.44 8.38
C PRO A 167 14.42 -14.26 7.40
N GLN A 168 13.52 -14.12 6.44
CA GLN A 168 13.53 -13.09 5.41
C GLN A 168 12.16 -12.42 5.23
N GLN A 169 12.17 -11.23 4.65
CA GLN A 169 10.97 -10.49 4.28
C GLN A 169 10.36 -11.04 2.99
N SER A 170 9.61 -12.11 3.10
CA SER A 170 8.84 -12.70 1.99
C SER A 170 7.34 -12.62 2.25
N CYS A 171 6.52 -12.72 1.22
CA CYS A 171 5.09 -12.47 1.27
C CYS A 171 4.30 -13.68 0.81
N ASN A 172 3.05 -13.80 1.26
CA ASN A 172 2.16 -14.81 0.72
C ASN A 172 1.77 -14.49 -0.72
N ILE A 173 1.47 -13.21 -1.01
CA ILE A 173 1.26 -12.71 -2.38
C ILE A 173 2.12 -11.47 -2.59
N SER A 174 2.95 -11.49 -3.63
CA SER A 174 3.82 -10.38 -4.01
C SER A 174 3.43 -9.82 -5.38
N PHE A 175 3.12 -8.52 -5.42
CA PHE A 175 2.97 -7.74 -6.65
C PHE A 175 4.19 -6.83 -6.81
N LYS A 176 4.81 -6.86 -7.99
CA LYS A 176 5.89 -5.96 -8.34
C LYS A 176 5.79 -5.55 -9.79
N TYR A 177 5.76 -4.25 -10.07
CA TYR A 177 5.43 -3.79 -11.41
C TYR A 177 4.18 -4.50 -11.95
N ALA A 178 3.10 -4.49 -11.17
CA ALA A 178 1.85 -5.15 -11.53
C ALA A 178 0.73 -4.11 -11.67
N VAL A 179 -0.14 -4.29 -12.66
CA VAL A 179 -1.25 -3.37 -12.91
C VAL A 179 -2.53 -4.12 -13.21
N ASN A 180 -3.68 -3.58 -12.78
CA ASN A 180 -4.99 -4.18 -13.01
C ASN A 180 -5.09 -5.62 -12.47
N CYS A 181 -4.51 -5.88 -11.30
CA CYS A 181 -4.51 -7.19 -10.67
C CYS A 181 -5.37 -7.20 -9.41
N TRP A 182 -5.74 -8.38 -8.92
CA TRP A 182 -6.61 -8.46 -7.75
C TRP A 182 -6.41 -9.69 -6.89
N VAL A 183 -6.84 -9.53 -5.63
CA VAL A 183 -6.99 -10.59 -4.63
C VAL A 183 -8.43 -10.52 -4.12
N LYS A 184 -9.18 -11.60 -4.19
CA LYS A 184 -10.59 -11.59 -3.82
C LYS A 184 -11.04 -12.87 -3.14
N GLY A 185 -11.69 -12.73 -1.97
CA GLY A 185 -12.34 -13.86 -1.30
C GLY A 185 -11.37 -14.94 -0.87
N ILE A 186 -10.17 -14.56 -0.46
CA ILE A 186 -9.17 -15.50 0.05
C ILE A 186 -9.08 -15.46 1.58
N GLU A 187 -8.58 -16.53 2.15
CA GLU A 187 -8.00 -16.54 3.49
C GLU A 187 -6.48 -16.69 3.36
N SER A 188 -5.74 -15.88 4.11
CA SER A 188 -4.28 -15.99 4.15
C SER A 188 -3.82 -16.14 5.59
N GLU A 189 -3.35 -17.33 5.93
CA GLU A 189 -2.95 -17.76 7.27
C GLU A 189 -1.43 -17.87 7.35
N ASN A 190 -0.89 -17.24 8.38
CA ASN A 190 0.53 -17.09 8.66
C ASN A 190 1.29 -16.39 7.53
N CYS A 191 2.18 -15.51 7.89
CA CYS A 191 3.10 -14.88 6.94
C CYS A 191 4.47 -14.66 7.57
N THR A 192 5.46 -14.39 6.75
CA THR A 192 6.78 -13.93 7.19
C THR A 192 6.77 -12.41 7.30
N PHE A 193 6.87 -11.68 6.19
CA PHE A 193 6.79 -10.22 6.14
C PHE A 193 5.34 -9.74 6.09
N SER A 194 4.60 -10.13 5.03
CA SER A 194 3.21 -9.70 4.86
C SER A 194 2.36 -10.73 4.13
N HIS A 195 1.04 -10.63 4.29
CA HIS A 195 0.11 -11.42 3.50
C HIS A 195 0.07 -10.96 2.04
N VAL A 196 -0.04 -9.66 1.82
CA VAL A 196 0.01 -9.05 0.48
C VAL A 196 0.99 -7.90 0.49
N ARG A 197 1.88 -7.85 -0.50
CA ARG A 197 2.77 -6.72 -0.74
C ARG A 197 2.64 -6.25 -2.18
N ALA A 198 2.60 -4.94 -2.38
CA ALA A 198 2.67 -4.32 -3.70
C ALA A 198 3.80 -3.30 -3.76
N GLU A 199 4.62 -3.38 -4.80
CA GLU A 199 5.74 -2.52 -5.09
C GLU A 199 5.65 -1.99 -6.51
N ARG A 200 5.79 -0.67 -6.70
CA ARG A 200 5.82 -0.04 -8.03
C ARG A 200 4.68 -0.52 -8.93
N SER A 201 3.51 -0.64 -8.33
CA SER A 201 2.32 -1.24 -8.92
C SER A 201 1.17 -0.24 -8.94
N SER A 202 0.14 -0.49 -9.73
CA SER A 202 -1.01 0.42 -9.82
C SER A 202 -2.29 -0.33 -10.14
N ASN A 203 -3.44 0.25 -9.75
CA ASN A 203 -4.76 -0.32 -10.01
C ASN A 203 -4.91 -1.75 -9.49
N LEU A 204 -4.48 -1.99 -8.25
CA LEU A 204 -4.68 -3.26 -7.58
C LEU A 204 -5.97 -3.21 -6.74
N TYR A 205 -6.65 -4.35 -6.67
CA TYR A 205 -7.86 -4.51 -5.89
C TYR A 205 -7.73 -5.69 -4.92
N VAL A 206 -7.83 -5.42 -3.62
CA VAL A 206 -7.78 -6.45 -2.56
C VAL A 206 -9.08 -6.38 -1.77
N THR A 207 -9.90 -7.42 -1.84
CA THR A 207 -11.25 -7.36 -1.27
C THR A 207 -11.76 -8.69 -0.74
N GLN A 208 -12.72 -8.61 0.21
CA GLN A 208 -13.48 -9.75 0.72
C GLN A 208 -12.58 -10.88 1.24
N SER A 209 -11.47 -10.53 1.84
CA SER A 209 -10.42 -11.47 2.25
C SER A 209 -10.15 -11.40 3.75
N TYR A 210 -9.61 -12.49 4.29
CA TYR A 210 -9.25 -12.61 5.68
C TYR A 210 -7.75 -12.88 5.80
N PHE A 211 -7.05 -11.99 6.50
CA PHE A 211 -5.59 -12.02 6.68
C PHE A 211 -5.27 -12.13 8.16
N HIS A 212 -4.54 -13.17 8.56
CA HIS A 212 -4.30 -13.38 9.99
C HIS A 212 -3.00 -14.11 10.30
N HIS A 213 -2.43 -13.76 11.44
CA HIS A 213 -1.26 -14.35 12.05
C HIS A 213 0.04 -14.25 11.23
N GLY A 214 1.14 -14.40 11.88
CA GLY A 214 2.49 -14.49 11.31
C GLY A 214 3.37 -15.38 12.15
N PHE A 215 4.52 -15.80 11.62
CA PHE A 215 5.47 -16.63 12.38
C PHE A 215 6.29 -15.83 13.38
N ASP A 216 6.43 -14.51 13.17
CA ASP A 216 7.19 -13.64 14.03
C ASP A 216 6.60 -12.22 13.95
N TYR A 217 6.61 -11.51 15.07
CA TYR A 217 6.06 -10.15 15.20
C TYR A 217 7.14 -9.12 15.57
N GLY A 218 8.40 -9.52 15.53
CA GLY A 218 9.53 -8.67 15.89
C GLY A 218 9.84 -7.54 14.94
N GLY A 219 10.91 -6.82 15.18
CA GLY A 219 11.42 -5.77 14.32
C GLY A 219 11.84 -6.26 12.92
N GLY A 220 12.11 -5.32 12.02
CA GLY A 220 12.59 -5.64 10.68
C GLY A 220 11.51 -6.07 9.69
N GLY A 221 10.24 -5.74 9.94
CA GLY A 221 9.13 -6.01 9.02
C GLY A 221 8.64 -7.46 9.11
N ARG A 222 7.63 -7.69 9.97
CA ARG A 222 7.06 -9.02 10.20
C ARG A 222 5.59 -8.92 10.53
N ALA A 223 4.81 -9.92 10.08
CA ALA A 223 3.39 -10.08 10.34
C ALA A 223 2.57 -8.85 9.91
N TYR A 224 2.72 -8.42 8.67
CA TYR A 224 1.92 -7.35 8.10
C TYR A 224 0.75 -7.91 7.27
N GLY A 225 -0.34 -7.18 7.23
CA GLY A 225 -1.49 -7.50 6.39
C GLY A 225 -1.25 -7.14 4.92
N VAL A 226 -1.74 -5.97 4.50
CA VAL A 226 -1.52 -5.42 3.17
C VAL A 226 -0.52 -4.27 3.23
N VAL A 227 0.57 -4.39 2.48
CA VAL A 227 1.63 -3.39 2.37
C VAL A 227 1.67 -2.83 0.95
N LEU A 228 1.50 -1.51 0.82
CA LEU A 228 1.70 -0.80 -0.44
C LEU A 228 2.90 0.13 -0.30
N GLN A 229 3.90 -0.03 -1.17
CA GLN A 229 5.17 0.70 -1.07
C GLN A 229 5.79 1.01 -2.44
N PHE A 230 6.85 1.84 -2.45
CA PHE A 230 7.64 2.20 -3.64
C PHE A 230 6.79 2.75 -4.78
N ALA A 231 6.21 3.93 -4.56
CA ALA A 231 5.33 4.62 -5.50
C ALA A 231 4.08 3.82 -5.94
N THR A 232 3.74 2.71 -5.27
CA THR A 232 2.49 2.00 -5.53
C THR A 232 1.30 2.92 -5.31
N GLY A 233 0.39 2.97 -6.29
CA GLY A 233 -0.73 3.91 -6.27
C GLY A 233 -1.99 3.40 -6.95
N GLU A 234 -3.10 4.16 -6.76
CA GLU A 234 -4.42 3.85 -7.35
C GLU A 234 -4.96 2.46 -6.98
N CYS A 235 -4.55 1.95 -5.82
CA CYS A 235 -5.01 0.67 -5.30
C CYS A 235 -6.22 0.86 -4.37
N LEU A 236 -7.13 -0.12 -4.40
CA LEU A 236 -8.28 -0.19 -3.51
C LEU A 236 -8.18 -1.45 -2.64
N VAL A 237 -8.16 -1.27 -1.34
CA VAL A 237 -8.15 -2.34 -0.33
C VAL A 237 -9.42 -2.18 0.52
N GLU A 238 -10.44 -3.01 0.29
CA GLU A 238 -11.72 -2.83 0.95
C GLU A 238 -12.39 -4.12 1.37
N ASN A 239 -13.25 -4.01 2.40
CA ASN A 239 -14.06 -5.15 2.88
C ASN A 239 -13.22 -6.37 3.28
N ASN A 240 -12.07 -6.15 3.91
CA ASN A 240 -11.21 -7.21 4.41
C ASN A 240 -11.26 -7.27 5.94
N ILE A 241 -10.90 -8.43 6.47
CA ILE A 241 -10.73 -8.68 7.90
C ILE A 241 -9.25 -8.95 8.16
N PHE A 242 -8.73 -8.30 9.21
CA PHE A 242 -7.35 -8.48 9.68
C PHE A 242 -7.38 -8.91 11.16
N GLU A 243 -6.65 -9.93 11.50
CA GLU A 243 -6.55 -10.44 12.87
C GLU A 243 -5.12 -10.78 13.24
N HIS A 244 -4.75 -10.40 14.45
CA HIS A 244 -3.47 -10.73 15.08
C HIS A 244 -2.27 -10.43 14.18
N LEU A 245 -2.18 -9.17 13.73
CA LEU A 245 -1.10 -8.68 12.89
C LEU A 245 -0.39 -7.51 13.55
N ARG A 246 0.87 -7.30 13.20
CA ARG A 246 1.63 -6.15 13.69
C ARG A 246 1.20 -4.85 13.00
N HIS A 247 0.99 -4.88 11.68
CA HIS A 247 0.43 -3.78 10.88
C HIS A 247 -0.55 -4.36 9.86
N SER A 248 -1.81 -4.04 9.99
CA SER A 248 -2.85 -4.60 9.11
C SER A 248 -2.92 -3.89 7.75
N MET A 249 -2.90 -2.56 7.75
CA MET A 249 -3.00 -1.69 6.58
C MET A 249 -1.83 -0.72 6.59
N LEU A 250 -0.80 -0.98 5.80
CA LEU A 250 0.45 -0.24 5.85
C LEU A 250 0.79 0.42 4.52
N LEU A 251 1.13 1.70 4.58
CA LEU A 251 1.68 2.48 3.49
C LEU A 251 3.07 2.98 3.85
N GLN A 252 4.05 2.83 2.95
CA GLN A 252 5.41 3.34 3.14
C GLN A 252 6.09 3.70 1.82
N ALA A 253 7.19 4.45 1.89
CA ALA A 253 8.11 4.72 0.79
C ALA A 253 7.41 5.18 -0.50
N GLY A 254 6.85 6.38 -0.47
CA GLY A 254 6.26 7.02 -1.65
C GLY A 254 4.92 6.43 -2.10
N ALA A 255 4.29 5.51 -1.36
CA ALA A 255 2.95 5.02 -1.68
C ALA A 255 1.95 6.17 -1.73
N ASN A 256 1.10 6.24 -2.78
CA ASN A 256 0.26 7.41 -3.00
C ASN A 256 -1.03 7.12 -3.76
N GLY A 257 -2.09 7.90 -3.49
CA GLY A 257 -3.38 7.77 -4.18
C GLY A 257 -4.10 6.45 -3.93
N ASN A 258 -3.78 5.75 -2.86
CA ASN A 258 -4.42 4.50 -2.47
C ASN A 258 -5.63 4.74 -1.57
N VAL A 259 -6.55 3.81 -1.58
CA VAL A 259 -7.73 3.80 -0.72
C VAL A 259 -7.78 2.53 0.09
N PHE A 260 -7.87 2.67 1.42
CA PHE A 260 -8.24 1.61 2.34
C PHE A 260 -9.62 1.93 2.91
N ALA A 261 -10.63 1.11 2.60
CA ALA A 261 -12.01 1.42 2.95
C ALA A 261 -12.77 0.20 3.51
N TYR A 262 -13.63 0.43 4.50
CA TYR A 262 -14.54 -0.60 5.04
C TYR A 262 -13.85 -1.87 5.53
N ASN A 263 -12.61 -1.78 5.96
CA ASN A 263 -11.88 -2.91 6.54
C ASN A 263 -12.13 -2.99 8.04
N TYR A 264 -12.03 -4.19 8.58
CA TYR A 264 -12.07 -4.45 10.02
C TYR A 264 -10.77 -5.08 10.49
N SER A 265 -10.13 -4.48 11.49
CA SER A 265 -8.90 -4.99 12.10
C SER A 265 -9.08 -5.12 13.62
N PHE A 266 -8.73 -6.27 14.17
CA PHE A 266 -8.85 -6.55 15.59
C PHE A 266 -7.69 -7.42 16.09
N ASP A 267 -7.56 -7.50 17.42
CA ASP A 267 -6.51 -8.23 18.12
C ASP A 267 -5.09 -7.94 17.59
N PRO A 268 -4.67 -6.66 17.45
CA PRO A 268 -3.34 -6.34 16.92
C PRO A 268 -2.25 -6.79 17.87
N PHE A 269 -1.12 -7.25 17.33
CA PHE A 269 0.04 -7.54 18.12
C PHE A 269 0.76 -6.26 18.56
N TRP A 270 1.11 -6.17 19.83
CA TRP A 270 1.95 -5.11 20.39
C TRP A 270 2.83 -5.59 21.55
N SER A 271 4.00 -4.98 21.64
CA SER A 271 4.93 -5.26 22.73
C SER A 271 4.88 -4.19 23.83
N SER A 272 4.47 -2.98 23.53
CA SER A 272 4.27 -1.90 24.52
C SER A 272 3.41 -0.77 23.96
N ILE A 273 2.64 -0.11 24.83
CA ILE A 273 1.79 1.04 24.51
C ILE A 273 2.35 2.26 25.26
N PRO A 274 2.45 3.46 24.63
CA PRO A 274 2.20 3.79 23.23
C PRO A 274 3.41 3.58 22.31
N ASN A 275 4.61 3.42 22.87
CA ASN A 275 5.87 3.56 22.16
C ASN A 275 6.16 2.47 21.12
N ASN A 276 5.50 1.34 21.21
CA ASN A 276 5.63 0.26 20.25
C ASN A 276 4.26 -0.35 19.95
N SER A 277 3.26 0.51 19.88
CA SER A 277 1.94 0.11 19.43
C SER A 277 2.02 -0.22 17.95
N ALA A 278 1.76 -1.46 17.64
CA ALA A 278 1.54 -1.83 16.26
C ALA A 278 0.28 -1.12 15.77
N GLY A 279 0.42 -0.24 14.79
CA GLY A 279 -0.72 0.41 14.19
C GLY A 279 -1.44 -0.55 13.26
N ASP A 280 -2.76 -0.61 13.35
CA ASP A 280 -3.55 -1.32 12.36
C ASP A 280 -3.57 -0.55 11.04
N MET A 281 -3.77 0.76 11.11
CA MET A 281 -3.63 1.67 9.98
C MET A 281 -2.37 2.51 10.18
N VAL A 282 -1.41 2.39 9.26
CA VAL A 282 -0.08 2.97 9.44
C VAL A 282 0.39 3.73 8.21
N LEU A 283 0.76 4.99 8.40
CA LEU A 283 1.71 5.66 7.53
C LEU A 283 3.10 5.41 8.12
N HIS A 284 3.98 4.72 7.40
CA HIS A 284 5.24 4.21 7.93
C HIS A 284 6.49 4.91 7.35
N GLY A 285 6.38 6.21 7.12
CA GLY A 285 7.50 7.06 6.74
C GLY A 285 7.92 6.98 5.26
N ASN A 286 9.03 7.68 4.97
CA ASN A 286 9.60 7.81 3.64
C ASN A 286 8.60 8.33 2.60
N TYR A 287 7.97 9.47 2.93
CA TYR A 287 7.14 10.28 2.03
C TYR A 287 5.90 9.59 1.46
N VAL A 288 5.11 8.94 2.30
CA VAL A 288 3.76 8.47 1.95
C VAL A 288 2.83 9.67 1.79
N TYR A 289 2.10 9.82 0.67
CA TYR A 289 1.31 11.02 0.40
C TYR A 289 0.01 10.75 -0.35
N ALA A 290 -0.98 11.62 -0.16
CA ALA A 290 -2.25 11.66 -0.91
C ALA A 290 -3.06 10.35 -0.89
N ASN A 291 -3.06 9.62 0.23
CA ASN A 291 -3.85 8.40 0.41
C ASN A 291 -5.12 8.65 1.23
N LEU A 292 -6.09 7.77 1.12
CA LEU A 292 -7.35 7.81 1.86
C LEU A 292 -7.55 6.53 2.68
N PHE A 293 -7.82 6.71 3.97
CA PHE A 293 -8.37 5.67 4.84
C PHE A 293 -9.80 6.07 5.19
N GLU A 294 -10.79 5.28 4.77
CA GLU A 294 -12.20 5.64 4.89
C GLU A 294 -13.03 4.54 5.53
N GLN A 295 -13.78 4.90 6.58
CA GLN A 295 -14.75 4.03 7.22
C GLN A 295 -14.21 2.65 7.64
N ASN A 296 -12.94 2.58 8.02
CA ASN A 296 -12.36 1.38 8.61
C ASN A 296 -12.65 1.33 10.11
N ILE A 297 -12.77 0.12 10.64
CA ILE A 297 -12.77 -0.13 12.08
C ILE A 297 -11.42 -0.77 12.43
N CYS A 298 -10.69 -0.16 13.35
CA CYS A 298 -9.35 -0.61 13.74
C CYS A 298 -9.12 -0.38 15.24
N GLN A 299 -7.99 -0.82 15.75
CA GLN A 299 -7.62 -0.55 17.13
C GLN A 299 -6.77 0.71 17.23
N ASN A 300 -5.83 0.93 16.31
CA ASN A 300 -4.90 2.04 16.36
C ASN A 300 -4.62 2.64 14.98
N ILE A 301 -4.55 3.96 14.93
CA ILE A 301 -4.10 4.74 13.77
C ILE A 301 -2.73 5.31 14.10
N VAL A 302 -1.70 4.97 13.35
CA VAL A 302 -0.33 5.39 13.64
C VAL A 302 0.25 6.17 12.46
N ILE A 303 0.71 7.38 12.75
CA ILE A 303 1.50 8.20 11.83
C ILE A 303 2.96 8.05 12.31
N ASP A 304 3.61 7.03 11.76
CA ASP A 304 4.96 6.67 12.13
C ASP A 304 5.97 7.32 11.19
N ASP A 305 6.95 7.99 11.74
CA ASP A 305 8.06 8.61 11.03
C ASP A 305 9.43 8.06 11.45
N SER A 306 9.46 6.89 12.05
CA SER A 306 10.71 6.19 12.41
C SER A 306 11.60 5.93 11.20
N HIS A 307 11.01 5.89 10.01
CA HIS A 307 11.68 5.81 8.70
C HIS A 307 11.62 7.12 7.92
N GLY A 308 11.58 8.27 8.62
CA GLY A 308 11.48 9.60 8.03
C GLY A 308 10.05 10.10 7.87
N PRO A 309 9.89 11.38 7.47
CA PRO A 309 8.60 12.02 7.44
C PRO A 309 7.66 11.38 6.42
N ASN A 310 6.37 11.39 6.76
CA ASN A 310 5.32 11.14 5.77
C ASN A 310 5.07 12.42 4.97
N GLY A 311 4.76 12.26 3.69
CA GLY A 311 4.34 13.32 2.80
C GLY A 311 2.93 13.84 3.11
N PRO A 312 2.47 14.89 2.43
CA PRO A 312 1.22 15.58 2.72
C PRO A 312 -0.02 14.86 2.17
N HIS A 313 -1.18 15.36 2.60
CA HIS A 313 -2.50 15.06 2.02
C HIS A 313 -3.00 13.63 2.22
N ASN A 314 -2.44 12.85 3.15
CA ASN A 314 -3.13 11.63 3.57
C ASN A 314 -4.36 12.01 4.40
N THR A 315 -5.46 11.32 4.15
CA THR A 315 -6.75 11.63 4.74
C THR A 315 -7.30 10.41 5.48
N PHE A 316 -7.65 10.61 6.74
CA PHE A 316 -8.34 9.63 7.57
C PHE A 316 -9.78 10.12 7.76
N PHE A 317 -10.74 9.44 7.12
CA PHE A 317 -12.11 9.88 7.02
C PHE A 317 -13.09 8.86 7.61
N ARG A 318 -13.82 9.26 8.66
CA ARG A 318 -14.85 8.44 9.31
C ARG A 318 -14.39 7.05 9.76
N ASN A 319 -13.12 6.90 10.11
CA ASN A 319 -12.64 5.66 10.70
C ASN A 319 -13.01 5.59 12.18
N ARG A 320 -13.08 4.36 12.71
CA ARG A 320 -13.31 4.10 14.13
C ARG A 320 -12.09 3.42 14.73
N GLY A 321 -11.46 4.07 15.71
CA GLY A 321 -10.35 3.53 16.50
C GLY A 321 -10.86 3.05 17.86
N GLU A 322 -10.75 1.75 18.14
CA GLU A 322 -11.34 1.13 19.35
C GLU A 322 -10.32 0.88 20.46
N GLY A 323 -9.03 0.81 20.12
CA GLY A 323 -7.95 0.57 21.06
C GLY A 323 -7.28 1.84 21.56
N PHE A 324 -6.02 2.09 21.17
CA PHE A 324 -5.25 3.25 21.62
C PHE A 324 -5.73 4.58 21.01
N GLY A 325 -6.23 4.55 19.77
CA GLY A 325 -6.69 5.73 19.04
C GLY A 325 -5.71 6.21 17.98
N ILE A 326 -5.36 7.52 17.98
CA ILE A 326 -4.46 8.12 17.00
C ILE A 326 -3.12 8.46 17.67
N PHE A 327 -2.04 7.98 17.10
CA PHE A 327 -0.69 8.19 17.60
C PHE A 327 0.23 8.77 16.52
N PHE A 328 0.98 9.81 16.86
CA PHE A 328 2.07 10.36 16.05
C PHE A 328 3.39 10.05 16.74
N SER A 329 4.30 9.35 16.08
CA SER A 329 5.61 9.01 16.65
C SER A 329 6.55 10.22 16.73
N ALA A 330 6.40 11.20 15.84
CA ALA A 330 7.08 12.49 15.90
C ALA A 330 6.32 13.60 15.17
N SER A 331 6.92 14.82 15.10
CA SER A 331 6.24 16.04 14.63
C SER A 331 6.56 16.43 13.19
N ASN A 332 7.17 15.58 12.40
CA ASN A 332 7.67 15.94 11.08
C ASN A 332 6.85 15.41 9.89
N SER A 333 5.65 14.89 10.13
CA SER A 333 4.69 14.50 9.10
C SER A 333 3.55 15.51 8.95
N PRO A 334 3.77 16.67 8.29
CA PRO A 334 2.79 17.74 8.21
C PRO A 334 1.63 17.44 7.26
N ASN A 335 0.56 18.26 7.37
CA ASN A 335 -0.57 18.26 6.42
C ASN A 335 -1.30 16.90 6.28
N GLN A 336 -1.48 16.19 7.40
CA GLN A 336 -2.38 15.04 7.47
C GLN A 336 -3.80 15.51 7.80
N ASN A 337 -4.81 14.92 7.18
CA ASN A 337 -6.21 15.28 7.35
C ASN A 337 -6.95 14.23 8.19
N PHE A 338 -7.63 14.64 9.25
CA PHE A 338 -8.48 13.78 10.07
C PHE A 338 -9.89 14.35 10.12
N LEU A 339 -10.85 13.65 9.54
CA LEU A 339 -12.21 14.13 9.32
C LEU A 339 -13.23 13.11 9.83
N GLY A 340 -14.01 13.48 10.83
CA GLY A 340 -15.14 12.67 11.31
C GLY A 340 -14.76 11.30 11.88
N ASN A 341 -13.51 11.09 12.31
CA ASN A 341 -13.11 9.83 12.93
C ASN A 341 -13.68 9.73 14.34
N GLU A 342 -14.03 8.51 14.77
CA GLU A 342 -14.47 8.19 16.12
C GLU A 342 -13.36 7.44 16.87
N ILE A 343 -13.02 7.88 18.09
CA ILE A 343 -12.16 7.16 19.00
C ILE A 343 -12.98 6.76 20.21
N THR A 344 -13.14 5.48 20.45
CA THR A 344 -14.03 4.96 21.51
C THR A 344 -13.32 4.79 22.85
N ASN A 345 -12.00 4.64 22.86
CA ASN A 345 -11.25 4.54 24.10
C ASN A 345 -11.08 5.92 24.75
N THR A 346 -11.62 6.08 25.95
CA THR A 346 -11.57 7.33 26.69
C THR A 346 -10.29 7.50 27.54
N SER A 347 -9.53 6.42 27.76
CA SER A 347 -8.31 6.46 28.59
C SER A 347 -7.11 7.03 27.82
N PHE A 348 -7.03 6.73 26.52
CA PHE A 348 -5.92 7.15 25.66
C PHE A 348 -6.46 7.57 24.27
N PRO A 349 -7.31 8.62 24.18
CA PRO A 349 -7.95 8.96 22.91
C PRO A 349 -6.96 9.47 21.85
N TYR A 350 -5.85 10.07 22.29
CA TYR A 350 -4.82 10.62 21.41
C TYR A 350 -3.47 10.63 22.09
N SER A 351 -2.42 10.50 21.27
CA SER A 351 -1.05 10.82 21.67
C SER A 351 -0.38 11.59 20.53
N PHE A 352 -0.05 12.85 20.79
CA PHE A 352 0.62 13.74 19.85
C PHE A 352 1.94 14.20 20.44
N VAL A 353 3.02 13.96 19.71
CA VAL A 353 4.32 14.53 20.07
C VAL A 353 4.47 15.84 19.31
N ASN A 354 4.45 16.99 20.05
CA ASN A 354 4.67 18.33 19.51
C ASN A 354 3.66 18.84 18.46
N TYR A 355 2.40 18.39 18.52
CA TYR A 355 1.31 18.98 17.72
C TYR A 355 0.28 19.65 18.62
N THR A 356 -0.17 20.83 18.20
CA THR A 356 -1.31 21.51 18.84
C THR A 356 -2.54 21.25 17.97
N ILE A 357 -3.58 20.67 18.56
CA ILE A 357 -4.88 20.51 17.91
C ILE A 357 -5.71 21.74 18.25
N GLN A 358 -6.06 22.52 17.24
CA GLN A 358 -7.00 23.63 17.41
C GLN A 358 -8.44 23.13 17.36
N GLY A 359 -9.25 23.46 18.36
CA GLY A 359 -10.70 23.25 18.35
C GLY A 359 -11.24 21.98 19.03
N LEU A 360 -10.44 21.26 19.81
CA LEU A 360 -10.92 20.14 20.63
C LEU A 360 -11.34 20.59 22.02
N SER A 361 -12.61 20.42 22.37
CA SER A 361 -13.06 20.46 23.77
C SER A 361 -13.13 19.05 24.33
N HIS A 362 -12.50 18.83 25.48
CA HIS A 362 -12.32 17.53 26.14
C HIS A 362 -13.57 16.91 26.78
N LYS A 363 -14.76 17.27 26.38
CA LYS A 363 -15.98 16.80 27.07
C LYS A 363 -16.99 16.22 26.07
N ASN A 364 -16.80 14.97 25.67
CA ASN A 364 -17.83 14.01 25.19
C ASN A 364 -17.23 12.98 24.23
N PRO A 365 -17.83 11.82 24.00
CA PRO A 365 -17.41 10.87 22.96
C PRO A 365 -17.37 11.63 21.62
N ILE A 366 -16.21 11.80 21.06
CA ILE A 366 -15.95 12.82 20.06
C ILE A 366 -16.35 12.30 18.69
N SER A 367 -17.48 12.76 18.21
CA SER A 367 -17.79 12.81 16.80
C SER A 367 -17.01 14.01 16.20
N PHE A 368 -15.94 13.77 15.47
CA PHE A 368 -15.23 14.84 14.78
C PHE A 368 -16.06 15.35 13.61
N LYS A 369 -16.69 16.49 13.79
CA LYS A 369 -17.37 17.22 12.71
C LYS A 369 -16.54 18.33 12.09
N THR A 370 -15.27 18.47 12.48
CA THR A 370 -14.45 19.62 12.09
C THR A 370 -13.26 19.14 11.25
N ILE A 371 -13.01 19.81 10.14
CA ILE A 371 -11.77 19.67 9.36
C ILE A 371 -10.62 20.09 10.28
N MET A 372 -9.71 19.18 10.58
CA MET A 372 -8.51 19.46 11.31
C MET A 372 -7.32 19.53 10.36
N SER A 373 -6.75 20.71 10.20
CA SER A 373 -5.42 20.86 9.63
C SER A 373 -4.41 20.93 10.79
N PHE A 374 -3.34 20.15 10.72
CA PHE A 374 -2.26 20.23 11.68
C PHE A 374 -1.21 21.20 11.16
N SER A 375 -0.94 22.25 11.92
CA SER A 375 0.20 23.13 11.67
C SER A 375 1.23 22.94 12.77
N LYS A 376 2.50 22.97 12.42
CA LYS A 376 3.59 22.97 13.39
C LYS A 376 3.50 24.27 14.18
N SER A 377 3.37 24.22 15.50
CA SER A 377 3.61 25.39 16.34
C SER A 377 5.10 25.73 16.27
N SER A 378 5.40 26.91 15.80
CA SER A 378 6.75 27.51 15.80
C SER A 378 7.29 27.66 17.21
#